data_110962543f4b852285cf02abde4647de
#
_entry.id   110962543f4b852285cf02abde4647de
#
_cell.length_a   1.000
_cell.length_b   1.000
_cell.length_c   1.000
_cell.angle_alpha   90.00
_cell.angle_beta   90.00
_cell.angle_gamma   90.00
#
_symmetry.space_group_name_H-M   'P 1'
#
loop_
_entity.id
_entity.type
_entity.pdbx_description
1 polymer ?
#
loop_
_entity_poly.entity_id
_entity_poly.type
_entity_poly.pdbx_seq_one_letter_code
_entity_poly.pdbx_strand_id
1 'polypeptide(L)'
;TISGHLINLKKIARRAVSQGTLKRDPFLTFISEQPAKKCRHLKADEIDRLMRLHIDSKSIRHTRDMFISTFTGLAYTDLKKLSDEHLSTDENGNIWIRIERSKTGTESNIRLLDIPRQIMERYRDERTDEHIFRLPTLSCICTHFRKLEKMCGIGHITFHMARHNFGTHITLSQGVPIETVCRMMGHSSITTTQLYAKITDDKLNEDGRLLSERLSGKFAIFEDGMMPVGISHNQNFRLNDDTLNPLRTKKKITSKNNKHHGTRNDDRYDNHRR
;
A
#
# COMPACT_ATOMS: atom_id res chain seq x y z
N THR A 1 14.79 -8.66 -16.85
CA THR A 1 13.70 -8.09 -17.67
C THR A 1 14.28 -7.08 -18.65
N ILE A 2 13.70 -6.94 -19.84
CA ILE A 2 14.11 -5.98 -20.89
C ILE A 2 14.28 -4.56 -20.32
N SER A 3 13.33 -4.09 -19.51
CA SER A 3 13.40 -2.77 -18.86
C SER A 3 14.63 -2.58 -17.98
N GLY A 4 15.06 -3.61 -17.26
CA GLY A 4 16.27 -3.55 -16.42
C GLY A 4 17.54 -3.40 -17.25
N HIS A 5 17.64 -4.11 -18.36
CA HIS A 5 18.76 -3.99 -19.28
C HIS A 5 18.80 -2.61 -19.95
N LEU A 6 17.64 -2.09 -20.33
CA LEU A 6 17.50 -0.74 -20.90
C LEU A 6 17.96 0.37 -19.95
N ILE A 7 17.58 0.27 -18.66
CA ILE A 7 18.05 1.20 -17.64
C ILE A 7 19.57 1.20 -17.51
N ASN A 8 20.17 0.01 -17.52
CA ASN A 8 21.62 -0.11 -17.43
C ASN A 8 22.31 0.44 -18.70
N LEU A 9 21.76 0.15 -19.87
CA LEU A 9 22.29 0.65 -21.14
C LEU A 9 22.22 2.18 -21.21
N LYS A 10 21.11 2.81 -20.77
CA LYS A 10 21.00 4.26 -20.64
C LYS A 10 22.05 4.84 -19.69
N LYS A 11 22.35 4.18 -18.56
CA LYS A 11 23.40 4.64 -17.64
C LYS A 11 24.78 4.61 -18.29
N ILE A 12 25.07 3.55 -19.04
CA ILE A 12 26.35 3.42 -19.79
C ILE A 12 26.47 4.52 -20.84
N ALA A 13 25.42 4.73 -21.65
CA ALA A 13 25.41 5.77 -22.68
C ALA A 13 25.62 7.16 -22.08
N ARG A 14 24.94 7.52 -20.99
CA ARG A 14 25.13 8.81 -20.29
C ARG A 14 26.55 8.97 -19.77
N ARG A 15 27.16 7.89 -19.24
CA ARG A 15 28.55 7.92 -18.80
C ARG A 15 29.51 8.13 -19.97
N ALA A 16 29.25 7.47 -21.10
CA ALA A 16 30.04 7.64 -22.31
C ALA A 16 29.96 9.09 -22.87
N VAL A 17 28.79 9.72 -22.79
CA VAL A 17 28.63 11.14 -23.14
C VAL A 17 29.41 12.06 -22.17
N SER A 18 29.31 11.79 -20.86
CA SER A 18 30.04 12.58 -19.85
C SER A 18 31.58 12.46 -19.96
N GLN A 19 32.06 11.34 -20.50
CA GLN A 19 33.48 11.07 -20.76
C GLN A 19 33.94 11.54 -22.14
N GLY A 20 33.04 12.13 -22.94
CA GLY A 20 33.36 12.59 -24.30
C GLY A 20 33.50 11.50 -25.35
N THR A 21 33.28 10.21 -24.99
CA THR A 21 33.33 9.07 -25.90
C THR A 21 32.16 9.06 -26.88
N LEU A 22 30.98 9.54 -26.44
CA LEU A 22 29.83 9.78 -27.30
C LEU A 22 29.52 11.25 -27.35
N LYS A 23 29.27 11.79 -28.55
CA LYS A 23 28.85 13.18 -28.74
C LYS A 23 27.42 13.48 -28.27
N ARG A 24 26.56 12.46 -28.25
CA ARG A 24 25.11 12.57 -27.96
C ARG A 24 24.58 11.30 -27.31
N ASP A 25 23.65 11.45 -26.36
CA ASP A 25 22.95 10.29 -25.79
C ASP A 25 21.98 9.70 -26.83
N PRO A 26 22.21 8.46 -27.32
CA PRO A 26 21.34 7.83 -28.32
C PRO A 26 19.94 7.52 -27.75
N PHE A 27 19.77 7.56 -26.44
CA PHE A 27 18.50 7.28 -25.77
C PHE A 27 17.76 8.54 -25.31
N LEU A 28 18.15 9.72 -25.74
CA LEU A 28 17.58 10.99 -25.29
C LEU A 28 16.06 11.06 -25.55
N THR A 29 15.62 10.58 -26.72
CA THR A 29 14.21 10.57 -27.15
C THR A 29 13.49 9.26 -26.82
N PHE A 30 14.21 8.26 -26.32
CA PHE A 30 13.62 6.97 -26.04
C PHE A 30 12.91 6.96 -24.67
N ILE A 31 11.59 7.03 -24.69
CA ILE A 31 10.74 6.88 -23.50
C ILE A 31 10.41 5.40 -23.33
N SER A 32 10.96 4.79 -22.30
CA SER A 32 10.56 3.43 -21.91
C SER A 32 9.27 3.50 -21.11
N GLU A 33 8.16 3.10 -21.72
CA GLU A 33 6.95 2.85 -20.97
C GLU A 33 7.18 1.69 -20.00
N GLN A 34 7.18 2.00 -18.72
CA GLN A 34 7.19 0.99 -17.68
C GLN A 34 5.72 0.67 -17.35
N PRO A 35 5.24 -0.55 -17.63
CA PRO A 35 3.92 -0.91 -17.17
C PRO A 35 3.87 -0.77 -15.64
N ALA A 36 2.83 -0.10 -15.15
CA ALA A 36 2.64 0.07 -13.72
C ALA A 36 2.69 -1.31 -13.04
N LYS A 37 3.70 -1.56 -12.22
CA LYS A 37 3.80 -2.80 -11.46
C LYS A 37 2.62 -2.85 -10.50
N LYS A 38 1.63 -3.68 -10.81
CA LYS A 38 0.58 -4.02 -9.85
C LYS A 38 1.24 -4.89 -8.76
N CYS A 39 1.59 -4.28 -7.64
CA CYS A 39 2.04 -5.04 -6.49
C CYS A 39 0.85 -5.77 -5.89
N ARG A 40 0.84 -7.11 -5.97
CA ARG A 40 -0.15 -7.92 -5.26
C ARG A 40 0.14 -7.86 -3.76
N HIS A 41 -0.89 -7.74 -2.96
CA HIS A 41 -0.89 -7.94 -1.51
C HIS A 41 -1.94 -9.00 -1.18
N LEU A 42 -1.81 -9.64 -0.04
CA LEU A 42 -2.83 -10.56 0.46
C LEU A 42 -4.03 -9.76 0.97
N LYS A 43 -5.22 -10.23 0.67
CA LYS A 43 -6.45 -9.69 1.25
C LYS A 43 -6.58 -10.11 2.71
N ALA A 44 -7.43 -9.44 3.47
CA ALA A 44 -7.64 -9.74 4.89
C ALA A 44 -8.10 -11.19 5.12
N ASP A 45 -9.00 -11.70 4.27
CA ASP A 45 -9.47 -13.09 4.31
C ASP A 45 -8.37 -14.11 3.98
N GLU A 46 -7.45 -13.77 3.06
CA GLU A 46 -6.29 -14.62 2.73
C GLU A 46 -5.32 -14.69 3.91
N ILE A 47 -5.10 -13.57 4.59
CA ILE A 47 -4.26 -13.50 5.80
C ILE A 47 -4.89 -14.33 6.92
N ASP A 48 -6.19 -14.17 7.17
CA ASP A 48 -6.90 -14.93 8.21
C ASP A 48 -6.84 -16.43 7.96
N ARG A 49 -7.08 -16.87 6.72
CA ARG A 49 -6.94 -18.30 6.33
C ARG A 49 -5.52 -18.81 6.56
N LEU A 50 -4.51 -18.02 6.24
CA LEU A 50 -3.12 -18.40 6.44
C LEU A 50 -2.78 -18.52 7.93
N MET A 51 -3.29 -17.61 8.76
CA MET A 51 -3.06 -17.61 10.21
C MET A 51 -3.75 -18.77 10.91
N ARG A 52 -4.97 -19.12 10.51
CA ARG A 52 -5.77 -20.20 11.12
C ARG A 52 -5.42 -21.59 10.58
N LEU A 53 -4.60 -21.66 9.51
CA LEU A 53 -4.27 -22.94 8.89
C LEU A 53 -3.57 -23.87 9.88
N HIS A 54 -4.14 -25.06 10.08
CA HIS A 54 -3.46 -26.14 10.78
C HIS A 54 -2.37 -26.74 9.91
N ILE A 55 -1.15 -26.84 10.42
CA ILE A 55 0.02 -27.32 9.67
C ILE A 55 0.79 -28.30 10.55
N ASP A 56 0.80 -29.57 10.16
CA ASP A 56 1.51 -30.63 10.88
C ASP A 56 3.03 -30.48 10.73
N SER A 57 3.49 -30.13 9.54
CA SER A 57 4.90 -29.96 9.28
C SER A 57 5.51 -28.77 10.03
N LYS A 58 6.38 -29.04 11.01
CA LYS A 58 7.08 -28.02 11.78
C LYS A 58 7.80 -26.99 10.89
N SER A 59 8.46 -27.46 9.84
CA SER A 59 9.23 -26.61 8.92
C SER A 59 8.33 -25.66 8.09
N ILE A 60 7.17 -26.14 7.62
CA ILE A 60 6.22 -25.30 6.87
C ILE A 60 5.55 -24.32 7.81
N ARG A 61 5.15 -24.75 9.01
CA ARG A 61 4.59 -23.87 10.05
C ARG A 61 5.57 -22.77 10.44
N HIS A 62 6.84 -23.12 10.67
CA HIS A 62 7.89 -22.14 10.92
C HIS A 62 8.00 -21.10 9.78
N THR A 63 8.01 -21.55 8.51
CA THR A 63 8.07 -20.61 7.36
C THR A 63 6.85 -19.68 7.31
N ARG A 64 5.64 -20.19 7.61
CA ARG A 64 4.43 -19.36 7.73
C ARG A 64 4.58 -18.32 8.83
N ASP A 65 5.03 -18.73 10.01
CA ASP A 65 5.18 -17.84 11.15
C ASP A 65 6.25 -16.77 10.87
N MET A 66 7.34 -17.14 10.21
CA MET A 66 8.36 -16.19 9.75
C MET A 66 7.81 -15.20 8.69
N PHE A 67 6.93 -15.65 7.80
CA PHE A 67 6.24 -14.76 6.88
C PHE A 67 5.34 -13.78 7.64
N ILE A 68 4.57 -14.25 8.62
CA ILE A 68 3.70 -13.41 9.45
C ILE A 68 4.53 -12.46 10.31
N SER A 69 5.73 -12.85 10.79
CA SER A 69 6.61 -11.95 11.56
C SER A 69 7.06 -10.73 10.74
N THR A 70 7.03 -10.80 9.40
CA THR A 70 7.29 -9.63 8.56
C THR A 70 6.16 -8.58 8.58
N PHE A 71 5.09 -8.81 9.36
CA PHE A 71 4.13 -7.76 9.74
C PHE A 71 4.74 -6.68 10.64
N THR A 72 6.01 -6.79 10.92
CA THR A 72 6.85 -5.68 11.39
C THR A 72 7.22 -4.69 10.27
N GLY A 73 6.98 -5.02 9.01
CA GLY A 73 7.42 -4.22 7.87
C GLY A 73 8.87 -4.43 7.46
N LEU A 74 9.65 -5.26 8.15
CA LEU A 74 11.03 -5.58 7.81
C LEU A 74 11.12 -6.35 6.48
N ALA A 75 12.20 -6.12 5.73
CA ALA A 75 12.52 -6.95 4.58
C ALA A 75 13.12 -8.29 5.05
N TYR A 76 13.08 -9.31 4.18
CA TYR A 76 13.66 -10.62 4.48
C TYR A 76 15.11 -10.54 4.97
N THR A 77 15.94 -9.72 4.32
CA THR A 77 17.35 -9.54 4.68
C THR A 77 17.54 -8.92 6.05
N ASP A 78 16.68 -7.98 6.41
CA ASP A 78 16.73 -7.27 7.68
C ASP A 78 16.17 -8.15 8.80
N LEU A 79 15.10 -8.92 8.53
CA LEU A 79 14.57 -9.91 9.47
C LEU A 79 15.59 -11.02 9.76
N LYS A 80 16.39 -11.42 8.77
CA LYS A 80 17.46 -12.41 8.95
C LYS A 80 18.59 -11.94 9.86
N LYS A 81 18.85 -10.63 9.88
CA LYS A 81 19.89 -10.02 10.73
C LYS A 81 19.39 -9.66 12.11
N LEU A 82 18.06 -9.72 12.35
CA LEU A 82 17.48 -9.25 13.59
C LEU A 82 18.03 -10.06 14.77
N SER A 83 18.67 -9.36 15.70
CA SER A 83 19.28 -9.87 16.95
C SER A 83 18.73 -9.10 18.15
N ASP A 84 19.05 -9.54 19.36
CA ASP A 84 18.59 -8.89 20.59
C ASP A 84 19.13 -7.45 20.73
N GLU A 85 20.29 -7.13 20.15
CA GLU A 85 20.86 -5.76 20.13
C GLU A 85 19.99 -4.74 19.39
N HIS A 86 19.14 -5.22 18.45
CA HIS A 86 18.20 -4.39 17.71
C HIS A 86 16.89 -4.13 18.47
N LEU A 87 16.72 -4.76 19.64
CA LEU A 87 15.55 -4.59 20.49
C LEU A 87 15.83 -3.60 21.62
N SER A 88 14.87 -2.74 21.89
CA SER A 88 14.89 -1.84 23.03
C SER A 88 13.51 -1.75 23.67
N THR A 89 13.45 -1.56 24.98
CA THR A 89 12.20 -1.36 25.70
C THR A 89 12.11 0.10 26.13
N ASP A 90 10.95 0.73 25.89
CA ASP A 90 10.70 2.08 26.35
C ASP A 90 10.21 2.09 27.83
N GLU A 91 10.04 3.29 28.40
CA GLU A 91 9.58 3.50 29.77
C GLU A 91 8.19 2.90 30.04
N ASN A 92 7.39 2.69 29.01
CA ASN A 92 6.04 2.11 29.08
C ASN A 92 6.05 0.58 28.88
N GLY A 93 7.21 -0.06 28.78
CA GLY A 93 7.35 -1.49 28.54
C GLY A 93 7.09 -1.91 27.08
N ASN A 94 6.98 -0.98 26.14
CA ASN A 94 6.83 -1.34 24.73
C ASN A 94 8.18 -1.74 24.13
N ILE A 95 8.18 -2.80 23.37
CA ILE A 95 9.37 -3.28 22.67
C ILE A 95 9.45 -2.58 21.30
N TRP A 96 10.62 -2.08 20.99
CA TRP A 96 10.95 -1.43 19.73
C TRP A 96 12.03 -2.20 19.00
N ILE A 97 11.88 -2.30 17.68
CA ILE A 97 12.90 -2.77 16.76
C ILE A 97 13.56 -1.53 16.14
N ARG A 98 14.88 -1.41 16.28
CA ARG A 98 15.69 -0.36 15.64
C ARG A 98 16.80 -1.04 14.86
N ILE A 99 16.67 -1.00 13.55
CA ILE A 99 17.59 -1.71 12.67
C ILE A 99 17.88 -0.88 11.42
N GLU A 100 19.15 -0.84 11.04
CA GLU A 100 19.55 -0.25 9.78
C GLU A 100 19.30 -1.22 8.62
N ARG A 101 18.60 -0.72 7.60
CA ARG A 101 18.26 -1.53 6.43
C ARG A 101 19.48 -1.89 5.61
N SER A 102 19.68 -3.17 5.38
CA SER A 102 20.81 -3.72 4.58
C SER A 102 20.92 -3.15 3.17
N LYS A 103 19.79 -2.74 2.56
CA LYS A 103 19.76 -2.25 1.18
C LYS A 103 20.02 -0.76 1.05
N THR A 104 19.64 0.06 2.01
CA THR A 104 19.59 1.53 1.87
C THR A 104 20.34 2.27 2.96
N GLY A 105 20.83 1.60 4.01
CA GLY A 105 21.44 2.26 5.17
C GLY A 105 20.48 3.15 5.96
N THR A 106 19.17 3.04 5.71
CA THR A 106 18.17 3.87 6.41
C THR A 106 17.68 3.14 7.65
N GLU A 107 17.59 3.82 8.76
CA GLU A 107 17.06 3.25 10.00
C GLU A 107 15.56 2.95 9.89
N SER A 108 15.16 1.79 10.41
CA SER A 108 13.78 1.35 10.57
C SER A 108 13.47 1.33 12.06
N ASN A 109 12.46 2.09 12.48
CA ASN A 109 12.01 2.21 13.87
C ASN A 109 10.58 1.68 13.99
N ILE A 110 10.41 0.51 14.57
CA ILE A 110 9.12 -0.19 14.59
C ILE A 110 8.78 -0.57 16.01
N ARG A 111 7.64 -0.10 16.50
CA ARG A 111 7.06 -0.66 17.72
C ARG A 111 6.59 -2.09 17.42
N LEU A 112 7.06 -3.05 18.20
CA LEU A 112 6.72 -4.45 18.00
C LEU A 112 5.24 -4.69 18.31
N LEU A 113 4.51 -5.20 17.34
CA LEU A 113 3.10 -5.57 17.48
C LEU A 113 2.99 -6.93 18.19
N ASP A 114 1.80 -7.23 18.71
CA ASP A 114 1.56 -8.44 19.51
C ASP A 114 1.82 -9.74 18.75
N ILE A 115 1.39 -9.83 17.48
CA ILE A 115 1.55 -11.06 16.68
C ILE A 115 3.02 -11.39 16.44
N PRO A 116 3.86 -10.49 15.92
CA PRO A 116 5.31 -10.73 15.82
C PRO A 116 5.96 -11.04 17.19
N ARG A 117 5.53 -10.38 18.26
CA ARG A 117 6.01 -10.64 19.63
C ARG A 117 5.73 -12.08 20.07
N GLN A 118 4.49 -12.56 19.87
CA GLN A 118 4.12 -13.94 20.19
C GLN A 118 4.92 -14.96 19.36
N ILE A 119 5.21 -14.64 18.09
CA ILE A 119 6.04 -15.48 17.24
C ILE A 119 7.47 -15.53 17.75
N MET A 120 8.06 -14.39 18.13
CA MET A 120 9.39 -14.31 18.71
C MET A 120 9.48 -15.16 19.98
N GLU A 121 8.48 -15.09 20.86
CA GLU A 121 8.42 -15.85 22.09
C GLU A 121 8.27 -17.36 21.82
N ARG A 122 7.42 -17.76 20.88
CA ARG A 122 7.24 -19.18 20.49
C ARG A 122 8.53 -19.85 20.05
N TYR A 123 9.42 -19.12 19.41
CA TYR A 123 10.67 -19.67 18.87
C TYR A 123 11.92 -19.30 19.70
N ARG A 124 11.72 -18.71 20.89
CA ARG A 124 12.82 -18.29 21.78
C ARG A 124 13.78 -19.46 22.09
N ASP A 125 13.24 -20.59 22.51
CA ASP A 125 14.02 -21.75 22.91
C ASP A 125 14.64 -22.52 21.73
N GLU A 126 14.25 -22.21 20.51
CA GLU A 126 14.80 -22.81 19.30
C GLU A 126 15.99 -22.01 18.73
N ARG A 127 16.36 -20.91 19.35
CA ARG A 127 17.51 -20.10 18.94
C ARG A 127 18.80 -20.86 19.20
N THR A 128 19.68 -20.89 18.20
CA THR A 128 21.00 -21.51 18.28
C THR A 128 22.13 -20.51 18.15
N ASP A 129 21.81 -19.25 17.84
CA ASP A 129 22.72 -18.15 17.62
C ASP A 129 22.09 -16.82 18.09
N GLU A 130 22.75 -15.70 17.83
CA GLU A 130 22.30 -14.35 18.20
C GLU A 130 21.03 -13.89 17.46
N HIS A 131 20.64 -14.58 16.38
CA HIS A 131 19.52 -14.17 15.55
C HIS A 131 18.18 -14.56 16.19
N ILE A 132 17.25 -13.62 16.17
CA ILE A 132 15.90 -13.84 16.70
C ILE A 132 15.14 -14.85 15.86
N PHE A 133 15.33 -14.82 14.54
CA PHE A 133 14.64 -15.70 13.61
C PHE A 133 15.63 -16.52 12.77
N ARG A 134 15.52 -17.83 12.89
CA ARG A 134 16.26 -18.76 12.03
C ARG A 134 15.52 -18.94 10.70
N LEU A 135 15.79 -18.07 9.73
CA LEU A 135 15.14 -18.12 8.43
C LEU A 135 15.72 -19.23 7.54
N PRO A 136 14.87 -20.07 6.92
CA PRO A 136 15.31 -21.02 5.91
C PRO A 136 15.90 -20.31 4.69
N THR A 137 16.59 -21.08 3.83
CA THR A 137 17.06 -20.54 2.54
C THR A 137 15.88 -20.10 1.66
N LEU A 138 16.11 -19.14 0.77
CA LEU A 138 15.07 -18.65 -0.15
C LEU A 138 14.44 -19.77 -1.00
N SER A 139 15.24 -20.77 -1.42
CA SER A 139 14.74 -21.93 -2.16
C SER A 139 13.76 -22.74 -1.32
N CYS A 140 14.09 -23.01 -0.06
CA CYS A 140 13.23 -23.71 0.87
C CYS A 140 11.93 -22.92 1.12
N ILE A 141 12.03 -21.61 1.35
CA ILE A 141 10.88 -20.71 1.52
C ILE A 141 9.96 -20.75 0.31
N CYS A 142 10.48 -20.67 -0.92
CA CYS A 142 9.66 -20.75 -2.13
C CYS A 142 8.92 -22.09 -2.23
N THR A 143 9.56 -23.20 -1.83
CA THR A 143 8.92 -24.51 -1.80
C THR A 143 7.81 -24.59 -0.77
N HIS A 144 8.04 -24.05 0.43
CA HIS A 144 7.02 -23.99 1.49
C HIS A 144 5.85 -23.08 1.10
N PHE A 145 6.11 -21.93 0.47
CA PHE A 145 5.05 -21.05 0.00
C PHE A 145 4.14 -21.72 -1.01
N ARG A 146 4.66 -22.47 -1.98
CA ARG A 146 3.82 -23.24 -2.92
C ARG A 146 2.92 -24.25 -2.23
N LYS A 147 3.38 -24.85 -1.11
CA LYS A 147 2.54 -25.76 -0.31
C LYS A 147 1.46 -24.97 0.45
N LEU A 148 1.81 -23.85 1.08
CA LEU A 148 0.87 -22.97 1.77
C LEU A 148 -0.19 -22.40 0.82
N GLU A 149 0.20 -21.97 -0.38
CA GLU A 149 -0.69 -21.51 -1.45
C GLU A 149 -1.77 -22.55 -1.75
N LYS A 150 -1.37 -23.81 -1.93
CA LYS A 150 -2.30 -24.93 -2.18
C LYS A 150 -3.19 -25.22 -0.99
N MET A 151 -2.62 -25.26 0.22
CA MET A 151 -3.38 -25.61 1.45
C MET A 151 -4.41 -24.53 1.80
N CYS A 152 -4.10 -23.25 1.55
CA CYS A 152 -5.01 -22.12 1.84
C CYS A 152 -5.95 -21.80 0.68
N GLY A 153 -5.71 -22.31 -0.53
CA GLY A 153 -6.44 -21.89 -1.72
C GLY A 153 -6.21 -20.41 -2.05
N ILE A 154 -4.99 -19.92 -1.82
CA ILE A 154 -4.60 -18.54 -2.10
C ILE A 154 -3.63 -18.49 -3.27
N GLY A 155 -3.56 -17.35 -3.93
CA GLY A 155 -2.63 -17.21 -5.05
C GLY A 155 -1.18 -17.05 -4.59
N HIS A 156 -0.28 -16.87 -5.57
CA HIS A 156 1.16 -16.80 -5.33
C HIS A 156 1.58 -15.86 -4.20
N ILE A 157 2.38 -16.39 -3.25
CA ILE A 157 2.94 -15.68 -2.10
C ILE A 157 4.43 -15.40 -2.32
N THR A 158 4.86 -14.21 -1.94
CA THR A 158 6.27 -13.87 -1.84
C THR A 158 6.56 -13.21 -0.50
N PHE A 159 7.77 -13.35 0.00
CA PHE A 159 8.15 -12.75 1.28
C PHE A 159 7.95 -11.22 1.30
N HIS A 160 8.15 -10.58 0.15
CA HIS A 160 7.95 -9.14 0.00
C HIS A 160 6.49 -8.70 0.16
N MET A 161 5.52 -9.61 -0.10
CA MET A 161 4.08 -9.31 0.08
C MET A 161 3.72 -9.06 1.54
N ALA A 162 4.38 -9.71 2.49
CA ALA A 162 4.14 -9.44 3.90
C ALA A 162 4.51 -8.00 4.29
N ARG A 163 5.62 -7.49 3.75
CA ARG A 163 6.00 -6.08 3.90
C ARG A 163 5.01 -5.14 3.20
N HIS A 164 4.47 -5.53 2.03
CA HIS A 164 3.38 -4.79 1.38
C HIS A 164 2.13 -4.77 2.25
N ASN A 165 1.75 -5.90 2.84
CA ASN A 165 0.61 -5.98 3.75
C ASN A 165 0.79 -5.12 4.99
N PHE A 166 2.01 -5.04 5.54
CA PHE A 166 2.30 -4.11 6.62
C PHE A 166 2.01 -2.66 6.20
N GLY A 167 2.55 -2.22 5.07
CA GLY A 167 2.35 -0.86 4.58
C GLY A 167 0.89 -0.54 4.22
N THR A 168 0.12 -1.52 3.73
CA THR A 168 -1.28 -1.31 3.32
C THR A 168 -2.26 -1.60 4.46
N HIS A 169 -2.42 -2.89 4.83
CA HIS A 169 -3.50 -3.33 5.71
C HIS A 169 -3.23 -3.09 7.19
N ILE A 170 -1.98 -3.18 7.63
CA ILE A 170 -1.64 -3.10 9.05
C ILE A 170 -1.41 -1.66 9.49
N THR A 171 -1.00 -0.77 8.58
CA THR A 171 -0.70 0.62 8.93
C THR A 171 -1.59 1.63 8.23
N LEU A 172 -1.45 1.86 6.93
CA LEU A 172 -2.17 2.94 6.23
C LEU A 172 -3.69 2.78 6.29
N SER A 173 -4.23 1.56 6.12
CA SER A 173 -5.67 1.31 6.24
C SER A 173 -6.19 1.50 7.66
N GLN A 174 -5.32 1.46 8.67
CA GLN A 174 -5.66 1.70 10.07
C GLN A 174 -5.46 3.17 10.48
N GLY A 175 -5.20 4.07 9.52
CA GLY A 175 -5.07 5.50 9.78
C GLY A 175 -3.69 5.95 10.25
N VAL A 176 -2.67 5.09 10.19
CA VAL A 176 -1.29 5.50 10.50
C VAL A 176 -0.80 6.47 9.42
N PRO A 177 -0.31 7.67 9.78
CA PRO A 177 0.19 8.64 8.80
C PRO A 177 1.30 8.07 7.93
N ILE A 178 1.31 8.45 6.65
CA ILE A 178 2.26 7.91 5.67
C ILE A 178 3.72 8.19 6.03
N GLU A 179 4.00 9.32 6.67
CA GLU A 179 5.32 9.71 7.17
C GLU A 179 5.79 8.75 8.26
N THR A 180 4.88 8.38 9.16
CA THR A 180 5.15 7.40 10.22
C THR A 180 5.44 6.02 9.61
N VAL A 181 4.63 5.59 8.63
CA VAL A 181 4.85 4.31 7.92
C VAL A 181 6.17 4.34 7.16
N CYS A 182 6.53 5.46 6.53
CA CYS A 182 7.80 5.65 5.85
C CYS A 182 8.99 5.42 6.81
N ARG A 183 8.94 5.96 8.01
CA ARG A 183 9.94 5.76 9.07
C ARG A 183 9.96 4.32 9.59
N MET A 184 8.79 3.74 9.86
CA MET A 184 8.68 2.33 10.28
C MET A 184 9.33 1.40 9.26
N MET A 185 9.06 1.62 7.99
CA MET A 185 9.59 0.80 6.90
C MET A 185 11.04 1.14 6.51
N GLY A 186 11.64 2.18 7.06
CA GLY A 186 12.98 2.63 6.71
C GLY A 186 13.10 2.98 5.22
N HIS A 187 12.11 3.70 4.68
CA HIS A 187 12.20 4.24 3.32
C HIS A 187 12.93 5.59 3.33
N SER A 188 13.88 5.75 2.44
CA SER A 188 14.61 7.03 2.26
C SER A 188 13.77 8.11 1.59
N SER A 189 12.65 7.72 0.94
CA SER A 189 11.73 8.62 0.27
C SER A 189 10.27 8.19 0.51
N ILE A 190 9.42 9.16 0.82
CA ILE A 190 7.98 8.97 1.00
C ILE A 190 7.30 8.43 -0.27
N THR A 191 7.84 8.75 -1.44
CA THR A 191 7.36 8.25 -2.74
C THR A 191 7.34 6.73 -2.79
N THR A 192 8.28 6.07 -2.11
CA THR A 192 8.30 4.61 -2.00
C THR A 192 7.11 4.11 -1.17
N THR A 193 6.69 4.85 -0.16
CA THR A 193 5.54 4.51 0.70
C THR A 193 4.22 4.82 0.00
N GLN A 194 4.16 5.83 -0.85
CA GLN A 194 2.97 6.18 -1.64
C GLN A 194 2.50 5.03 -2.56
N LEU A 195 3.38 4.08 -2.91
CA LEU A 195 2.97 2.88 -3.65
C LEU A 195 1.95 2.03 -2.89
N TYR A 196 1.88 2.16 -1.56
CA TYR A 196 0.93 1.46 -0.70
C TYR A 196 -0.33 2.29 -0.39
N ALA A 197 -0.28 3.60 -0.62
CA ALA A 197 -1.36 4.53 -0.28
C ALA A 197 -2.41 4.57 -1.39
N LYS A 198 -3.15 3.47 -1.58
CA LYS A 198 -4.40 3.51 -2.34
C LYS A 198 -5.52 3.93 -1.40
N ILE A 199 -5.84 5.21 -1.45
CA ILE A 199 -7.01 5.73 -0.74
C ILE A 199 -8.25 5.20 -1.47
N THR A 200 -9.10 4.47 -0.74
CA THR A 200 -10.40 4.01 -1.23
C THR A 200 -11.47 5.00 -0.78
N ASP A 201 -12.60 5.02 -1.47
CA ASP A 201 -13.75 5.84 -1.08
C ASP A 201 -14.22 5.50 0.34
N ASP A 202 -14.17 4.23 0.73
CA ASP A 202 -14.47 3.77 2.09
C ASP A 202 -13.54 4.43 3.12
N LYS A 203 -12.25 4.52 2.83
CA LYS A 203 -11.28 5.18 3.71
C LYS A 203 -11.51 6.68 3.80
N LEU A 204 -11.85 7.34 2.69
CA LEU A 204 -12.19 8.75 2.68
C LEU A 204 -13.44 9.03 3.54
N ASN A 205 -14.47 8.19 3.42
CA ASN A 205 -15.69 8.30 4.21
C ASN A 205 -15.42 8.09 5.71
N GLU A 206 -14.62 7.08 6.06
CA GLU A 206 -14.25 6.81 7.45
C GLU A 206 -13.43 7.96 8.06
N ASP A 207 -12.43 8.46 7.35
CA ASP A 207 -11.61 9.58 7.80
C ASP A 207 -12.45 10.85 7.93
N GLY A 208 -13.39 11.09 7.00
CA GLY A 208 -14.35 12.20 7.07
C GLY A 208 -15.26 12.10 8.27
N ARG A 209 -15.77 10.90 8.59
CA ARG A 209 -16.58 10.63 9.78
C ARG A 209 -15.82 10.94 11.06
N LEU A 210 -14.60 10.38 11.19
CA LEU A 210 -13.73 10.61 12.36
C LEU A 210 -13.37 12.09 12.53
N LEU A 211 -13.13 12.80 11.42
CA LEU A 211 -12.87 14.24 11.46
C LEU A 211 -14.10 15.00 11.96
N SER A 212 -15.29 14.68 11.44
CA SER A 212 -16.54 15.30 11.87
C SER A 212 -16.78 15.08 13.36
N GLU A 213 -16.56 13.88 13.88
CA GLU A 213 -16.67 13.56 15.30
C GLU A 213 -15.69 14.37 16.16
N ARG A 214 -14.43 14.49 15.73
CA ARG A 214 -13.40 15.27 16.44
C ARG A 214 -13.67 16.77 16.46
N LEU A 215 -14.37 17.27 15.45
CA LEU A 215 -14.73 18.68 15.32
C LEU A 215 -16.10 19.00 15.93
N SER A 216 -16.92 17.99 16.19
CA SER A 216 -18.23 18.14 16.82
C SER A 216 -18.09 18.87 18.16
N GLY A 217 -18.85 19.95 18.30
CA GLY A 217 -18.82 20.81 19.50
C GLY A 217 -17.63 21.78 19.59
N LYS A 218 -16.66 21.75 18.64
CA LYS A 218 -15.56 22.73 18.63
C LYS A 218 -15.86 23.97 17.80
N PHE A 219 -16.74 23.84 16.81
CA PHE A 219 -17.16 24.92 15.94
C PHE A 219 -18.69 24.96 15.91
N ALA A 220 -19.26 26.15 16.05
CA ALA A 220 -20.68 26.37 15.91
C ALA A 220 -20.92 27.46 14.86
N ILE A 221 -21.97 27.29 14.06
CA ILE A 221 -22.46 28.33 13.16
C ILE A 221 -23.37 29.21 13.98
N PHE A 222 -23.08 30.50 14.02
CA PHE A 222 -23.93 31.50 14.69
C PHE A 222 -24.80 32.13 13.62
N GLU A 223 -26.12 32.08 13.81
CA GLU A 223 -27.03 32.95 13.09
C GLU A 223 -27.11 34.29 13.84
N ASP A 224 -27.18 35.40 13.10
CA ASP A 224 -27.19 36.76 13.67
C ASP A 224 -28.25 36.89 14.79
N GLY A 225 -27.76 37.00 16.03
CA GLY A 225 -28.60 37.23 17.20
C GLY A 225 -29.07 36.00 17.99
N MET A 226 -28.66 34.78 17.62
CA MET A 226 -29.00 33.55 18.37
C MET A 226 -27.80 32.92 19.05
N MET A 227 -28.00 32.37 20.27
CA MET A 227 -27.05 31.51 20.95
C MET A 227 -26.80 30.23 20.14
N PRO A 228 -25.59 29.61 20.18
CA PRO A 228 -25.29 28.42 19.43
C PRO A 228 -26.26 27.29 19.78
N VAL A 229 -26.97 26.80 18.77
CA VAL A 229 -27.78 25.60 18.90
C VAL A 229 -26.80 24.42 18.99
N GLY A 230 -26.63 23.88 20.19
CA GLY A 230 -25.87 22.67 20.39
C GLY A 230 -26.48 21.55 19.55
N ILE A 231 -25.69 21.00 18.62
CA ILE A 231 -26.09 19.82 17.85
C ILE A 231 -26.12 18.66 18.84
N SER A 232 -27.33 18.34 19.30
CA SER A 232 -27.59 17.19 20.16
C SER A 232 -27.28 15.91 19.33
N HIS A 233 -26.54 14.99 19.94
CA HIS A 233 -25.98 13.77 19.36
C HIS A 233 -27.03 12.74 18.86
N ASN A 234 -28.31 13.09 18.65
CA ASN A 234 -29.36 12.09 18.40
C ASN A 234 -30.40 12.54 17.36
N GLN A 235 -29.97 13.09 16.24
CA GLN A 235 -30.85 13.17 15.07
C GLN A 235 -30.14 12.58 13.86
N ASN A 236 -30.67 11.43 13.41
CA ASN A 236 -30.43 10.87 12.09
C ASN A 236 -30.82 11.93 11.05
N PHE A 237 -29.86 12.71 10.61
CA PHE A 237 -30.04 13.62 9.49
C PHE A 237 -30.10 12.78 8.22
N ARG A 238 -31.30 12.33 7.86
CA ARG A 238 -31.57 11.85 6.50
C ARG A 238 -31.60 13.09 5.62
N LEU A 239 -30.48 13.40 4.98
CA LEU A 239 -30.48 14.30 3.85
C LEU A 239 -31.34 13.63 2.76
N ASN A 240 -32.50 14.22 2.45
CA ASN A 240 -33.26 13.83 1.28
C ASN A 240 -32.37 14.07 0.06
N ASP A 241 -32.29 13.09 -0.82
CA ASP A 241 -31.47 13.09 -2.06
C ASP A 241 -31.69 14.30 -2.98
N ASP A 242 -32.76 15.06 -2.77
CA ASP A 242 -33.13 16.23 -3.56
C ASP A 242 -32.34 17.51 -3.22
N THR A 243 -31.67 17.58 -2.08
CA THR A 243 -30.93 18.78 -1.64
C THR A 243 -29.43 18.77 -2.04
N LEU A 244 -28.92 17.66 -2.49
CA LEU A 244 -27.47 17.49 -2.79
C LEU A 244 -27.09 17.78 -4.24
N ASN A 245 -28.04 18.13 -5.14
CA ASN A 245 -27.68 18.38 -6.53
C ASN A 245 -28.44 19.53 -7.22
N PRO A 246 -28.13 20.79 -6.88
CA PRO A 246 -28.73 21.96 -7.55
C PRO A 246 -28.36 22.05 -9.05
N LEU A 247 -27.39 21.25 -9.52
CA LEU A 247 -26.98 21.23 -10.93
C LEU A 247 -27.76 20.22 -11.79
N ARG A 248 -28.54 19.31 -11.19
CA ARG A 248 -29.34 18.33 -11.95
C ARG A 248 -30.64 18.90 -12.51
N THR A 249 -31.14 19.96 -11.92
CA THR A 249 -32.40 20.61 -12.32
C THR A 249 -32.28 21.51 -13.55
N LYS A 250 -31.07 21.92 -13.96
CA LYS A 250 -30.87 22.76 -15.16
C LYS A 250 -30.74 22.01 -16.48
N LYS A 251 -30.67 20.67 -16.48
CA LYS A 251 -30.56 19.86 -17.72
C LYS A 251 -31.88 19.33 -18.27
N LYS A 252 -33.03 19.61 -17.62
CA LYS A 252 -34.35 19.12 -18.07
C LYS A 252 -35.18 20.13 -18.83
N ILE A 253 -34.72 21.37 -19.08
CA ILE A 253 -35.52 22.45 -19.70
C ILE A 253 -35.13 22.72 -21.18
N THR A 254 -34.10 22.10 -21.75
CA THR A 254 -33.68 22.40 -23.14
C THR A 254 -33.89 21.29 -24.17
N SER A 255 -34.80 20.34 -23.93
CA SER A 255 -35.15 19.33 -24.96
C SER A 255 -36.64 19.27 -25.31
N LYS A 256 -37.30 20.40 -25.41
CA LYS A 256 -38.62 20.53 -26.12
C LYS A 256 -38.63 21.86 -26.80
N ASN A 257 -38.21 21.90 -28.03
CA ASN A 257 -38.70 22.66 -29.19
C ASN A 257 -37.58 22.74 -30.25
N ASN A 258 -37.65 21.86 -31.20
CA ASN A 258 -37.46 22.17 -32.60
C ASN A 258 -37.77 20.91 -33.46
N LYS A 259 -39.03 20.75 -33.75
CA LYS A 259 -39.49 20.14 -35.00
C LYS A 259 -39.97 21.29 -35.86
N HIS A 260 -39.32 21.57 -37.00
CA HIS A 260 -39.94 21.77 -38.29
C HIS A 260 -38.95 22.27 -39.35
N HIS A 261 -39.13 21.67 -40.51
CA HIS A 261 -38.71 22.07 -41.88
C HIS A 261 -37.19 21.98 -42.15
N GLY A 262 -36.71 21.21 -43.10
CA GLY A 262 -37.32 20.88 -44.39
C GLY A 262 -36.27 21.09 -45.45
N THR A 263 -36.29 20.21 -46.44
CA THR A 263 -35.74 20.30 -47.81
C THR A 263 -34.29 19.87 -48.03
N ARG A 264 -34.24 18.70 -48.68
CA ARG A 264 -33.50 18.29 -49.90
C ARG A 264 -32.35 19.20 -50.34
N ASN A 265 -31.18 18.58 -50.53
CA ASN A 265 -30.61 18.44 -51.85
C ASN A 265 -29.53 17.36 -51.91
N ASP A 266 -29.66 16.55 -52.93
CA ASP A 266 -28.67 15.69 -53.56
C ASP A 266 -27.36 16.44 -53.79
N ASP A 267 -26.25 15.73 -53.70
CA ASP A 267 -25.35 15.51 -54.83
C ASP A 267 -24.18 14.56 -54.48
N ARG A 268 -24.13 13.53 -55.31
CA ARG A 268 -23.09 12.61 -55.69
C ARG A 268 -21.70 13.25 -55.80
N TYR A 269 -20.68 12.45 -55.51
CA TYR A 269 -19.45 12.12 -56.27
C TYR A 269 -18.59 11.24 -55.35
N ASP A 270 -18.50 9.97 -55.56
CA ASP A 270 -17.79 9.10 -56.50
C ASP A 270 -16.29 9.40 -56.61
N ASN A 271 -15.54 8.32 -56.44
CA ASN A 271 -14.26 7.95 -57.01
C ASN A 271 -12.94 8.10 -56.24
N HIS A 272 -12.43 6.92 -55.96
CA HIS A 272 -11.19 6.30 -56.44
C HIS A 272 -9.82 6.59 -55.78
N ARG A 273 -9.23 5.43 -55.44
CA ARG A 273 -7.80 5.03 -55.65
C ARG A 273 -6.73 5.78 -54.79
N ARG A 274 -5.96 5.13 -54.06
CA ARG A 274 -5.05 3.96 -54.14
C ARG A 274 -4.62 3.54 -52.72
#